data_ba4aee38c87f53b223cdf3eae4e34705
#
_entry.id   ba4aee38c87f53b223cdf3eae4e34705
#
_cell.length_a   1.000
_cell.length_b   1.000
_cell.length_c   1.000
_cell.angle_alpha   90.00
_cell.angle_beta   90.00
_cell.angle_gamma   90.00
#
_symmetry.space_group_name_H-M   'P 1'
#
loop_
_entity.id
_entity.type
_entity.pdbx_description
1 polymer ?
#
loop_
_entity_poly.entity_id
_entity_poly.type
_entity_poly.pdbx_seq_one_letter_code
_entity_poly.pdbx_strand_id
1 'polypeptide(L)'
;SISLMKEIPDPADKWVEKIRLPKITKIETNLKPSLKLKPNDQIYVNLEGDPGLAGSFGIGSWKSNIPLKEIVPGLYTGSYTIKSSDDVSSSLIVGTLKNKNGLTGKKFYKDGMAQFDSSSTN
;
A
#
# COMPACT_ATOMS: atom_id res chain seq x y z
N SER A 1 -26.90 -18.82 -33.23
CA SER A 1 -25.99 -18.86 -34.35
C SER A 1 -24.61 -18.36 -33.95
N ILE A 2 -23.66 -18.70 -34.75
CA ILE A 2 -22.27 -18.31 -34.48
C ILE A 2 -22.12 -16.80 -34.53
N SER A 3 -22.78 -16.15 -35.44
CA SER A 3 -22.72 -14.70 -35.53
C SER A 3 -23.22 -14.04 -34.26
N LEU A 4 -24.29 -14.61 -33.73
CA LEU A 4 -24.86 -14.07 -32.51
C LEU A 4 -23.87 -14.17 -31.35
N MET A 5 -23.16 -15.28 -31.29
CA MET A 5 -22.16 -15.46 -30.24
C MET A 5 -21.02 -14.49 -30.37
N LYS A 6 -20.67 -14.12 -31.61
CA LYS A 6 -19.60 -13.13 -31.81
C LYS A 6 -20.05 -11.72 -31.44
N GLU A 7 -21.33 -11.45 -31.62
CA GLU A 7 -21.87 -10.14 -31.35
C GLU A 7 -22.13 -9.91 -29.88
N ILE A 8 -22.30 -10.97 -29.15
CA ILE A 8 -22.47 -10.82 -27.71
C ILE A 8 -21.16 -10.24 -27.17
N PRO A 9 -21.23 -9.06 -26.56
CA PRO A 9 -20.03 -8.49 -25.93
C PRO A 9 -19.45 -9.57 -25.05
N ASP A 10 -18.18 -9.76 -25.16
CA ASP A 10 -17.54 -10.79 -24.40
C ASP A 10 -17.86 -10.55 -22.93
N PRO A 11 -18.72 -11.37 -22.32
CA PRO A 11 -19.02 -11.16 -20.89
C PRO A 11 -17.77 -11.28 -20.02
N ALA A 12 -16.78 -12.00 -20.53
CA ALA A 12 -15.53 -12.16 -19.79
C ALA A 12 -14.81 -10.84 -19.63
N ASP A 13 -14.88 -9.95 -20.60
CA ASP A 13 -14.23 -8.64 -20.47
C ASP A 13 -14.86 -7.83 -19.34
N LYS A 14 -16.17 -7.85 -19.24
CA LYS A 14 -16.86 -7.16 -18.17
C LYS A 14 -16.57 -7.77 -16.81
N TRP A 15 -16.51 -9.09 -16.78
CA TRP A 15 -16.17 -9.79 -15.56
C TRP A 15 -14.77 -9.47 -15.09
N VAL A 16 -13.83 -9.42 -16.01
CA VAL A 16 -12.44 -9.09 -15.69
C VAL A 16 -12.36 -7.69 -15.09
N GLU A 17 -13.08 -6.74 -15.66
CA GLU A 17 -13.08 -5.39 -15.11
C GLU A 17 -13.66 -5.33 -13.71
N LYS A 18 -14.73 -6.07 -13.46
CA LYS A 18 -15.40 -6.06 -12.16
C LYS A 18 -14.57 -6.72 -11.07
N ILE A 19 -13.87 -7.78 -11.44
CA ILE A 19 -13.10 -8.54 -10.45
C ILE A 19 -11.62 -8.20 -10.48
N ARG A 20 -11.23 -7.30 -11.36
CA ARG A 20 -9.83 -6.89 -11.45
C ARG A 20 -9.40 -6.24 -10.14
N LEU A 21 -8.30 -6.73 -9.59
CA LEU A 21 -7.74 -6.16 -8.39
C LEU A 21 -7.17 -4.77 -8.68
N PRO A 22 -7.26 -3.85 -7.72
CA PRO A 22 -6.58 -2.58 -7.85
C PRO A 22 -5.10 -2.78 -8.15
N LYS A 23 -4.57 -1.96 -9.04
CA LYS A 23 -3.18 -2.07 -9.45
C LYS A 23 -2.36 -0.98 -8.79
N ILE A 24 -1.24 -1.37 -8.22
CA ILE A 24 -0.25 -0.46 -7.65
C ILE A 24 0.98 -0.56 -8.52
N THR A 25 1.42 0.57 -9.08
CA THR A 25 2.57 0.61 -9.97
C THR A 25 3.86 0.98 -9.25
N LYS A 26 3.74 1.68 -8.11
CA LYS A 26 4.94 2.14 -7.42
C LYS A 26 4.63 2.38 -5.95
N ILE A 27 5.59 2.03 -5.10
CA ILE A 27 5.55 2.40 -3.69
C ILE A 27 6.92 2.95 -3.32
N GLU A 28 6.91 4.09 -2.61
CA GLU A 28 8.13 4.71 -2.13
C GLU A 28 7.98 5.09 -0.67
N THR A 29 9.06 4.98 0.06
CA THR A 29 9.13 5.43 1.45
C THR A 29 10.47 6.08 1.68
N ASN A 30 10.61 6.71 2.85
CA ASN A 30 11.89 7.28 3.27
C ASN A 30 12.80 6.25 3.95
N LEU A 31 12.39 5.00 4.02
CA LEU A 31 13.19 3.97 4.68
C LEU A 31 14.36 3.54 3.79
N LYS A 32 15.47 3.28 4.42
CA LYS A 32 16.70 2.80 3.75
C LYS A 32 17.24 1.61 4.55
N PRO A 33 18.02 0.74 3.91
CA PRO A 33 18.51 -0.46 4.62
C PRO A 33 19.23 -0.18 5.93
N SER A 34 19.94 0.94 6.00
CA SER A 34 20.71 1.29 7.20
C SER A 34 19.97 2.19 8.17
N LEU A 35 18.76 2.62 7.83
CA LEU A 35 18.02 3.56 8.68
C LEU A 35 17.46 2.86 9.89
N LYS A 36 17.75 3.40 11.08
CA LYS A 36 17.15 2.96 12.32
C LYS A 36 16.19 4.01 12.83
N LEU A 37 15.00 3.59 13.18
CA LEU A 37 13.93 4.48 13.62
C LEU A 37 13.95 4.68 15.12
N LYS A 38 13.62 5.89 15.53
CA LYS A 38 13.52 6.29 16.93
C LYS A 38 12.15 6.93 17.16
N PRO A 39 11.70 7.05 18.41
CA PRO A 39 10.48 7.79 18.70
C PRO A 39 10.51 9.17 18.08
N ASN A 40 9.39 9.60 17.53
CA ASN A 40 9.17 10.85 16.81
C ASN A 40 9.69 10.87 15.37
N ASP A 41 10.41 9.84 14.94
CA ASP A 41 10.72 9.70 13.52
C ASP A 41 9.44 9.40 12.76
N GLN A 42 9.41 9.79 11.50
CA GLN A 42 8.24 9.55 10.64
C GLN A 42 8.56 8.62 9.50
N ILE A 43 7.61 7.75 9.20
CA ILE A 43 7.65 6.92 8.01
C ILE A 43 6.70 7.56 7.01
N TYR A 44 7.23 7.95 5.85
CA TYR A 44 6.43 8.52 4.76
C TYR A 44 6.23 7.47 3.69
N VAL A 45 5.03 7.41 3.15
CA VAL A 45 4.70 6.47 2.09
C VAL A 45 4.02 7.22 0.95
N ASN A 46 4.53 6.99 -0.26
CA ASN A 46 3.90 7.45 -1.49
C ASN A 46 3.54 6.21 -2.30
N LEU A 47 2.29 6.14 -2.72
CA LEU A 47 1.77 5.00 -3.45
C LEU A 47 1.14 5.48 -4.75
N GLU A 48 1.56 4.89 -5.86
CA GLU A 48 0.98 5.22 -7.16
C GLU A 48 0.24 4.01 -7.70
N GLY A 49 -0.93 4.24 -8.22
CA GLY A 49 -1.76 3.18 -8.78
C GLY A 49 -3.06 3.69 -9.33
N ASP A 50 -4.04 2.81 -9.41
CA ASP A 50 -5.35 3.18 -9.94
C ASP A 50 -5.94 4.34 -9.13
N PRO A 51 -6.53 5.33 -9.80
CA PRO A 51 -7.11 6.48 -9.10
C PRO A 51 -8.48 6.18 -8.50
N GLY A 52 -8.89 7.03 -7.56
CA GLY A 52 -10.23 6.98 -7.00
C GLY A 52 -10.48 5.86 -6.02
N LEU A 53 -9.45 5.33 -5.41
CA LEU A 53 -9.57 4.20 -4.49
C LEU A 53 -9.22 4.62 -3.06
N ALA A 54 -9.45 3.70 -2.13
CA ALA A 54 -9.05 3.91 -0.75
C ALA A 54 -7.63 3.38 -0.56
N GLY A 55 -6.70 4.26 -0.21
CA GLY A 55 -5.31 3.90 -0.01
C GLY A 55 -4.98 3.78 1.46
N SER A 56 -4.10 2.85 1.78
CA SER A 56 -3.59 2.68 3.13
C SER A 56 -2.24 2.00 3.07
N PHE A 57 -1.53 1.99 4.20
CA PHE A 57 -0.32 1.20 4.29
C PHE A 57 -0.22 0.54 5.65
N GLY A 58 0.63 -0.45 5.73
CA GLY A 58 0.88 -1.16 6.97
C GLY A 58 2.37 -1.31 7.21
N ILE A 59 2.71 -1.55 8.47
CA ILE A 59 4.08 -1.78 8.90
C ILE A 59 4.11 -3.19 9.48
N GLY A 60 4.58 -4.14 8.68
CA GLY A 60 4.53 -5.54 9.07
C GLY A 60 3.12 -5.98 9.42
N SER A 61 3.00 -6.79 10.43
CA SER A 61 1.72 -7.27 10.92
C SER A 61 1.23 -6.51 12.15
N TRP A 62 2.04 -5.61 12.71
CA TRP A 62 1.68 -4.96 13.96
C TRP A 62 0.90 -3.65 13.79
N LYS A 63 1.00 -3.02 12.64
CA LYS A 63 0.26 -1.80 12.36
C LYS A 63 -0.28 -1.88 10.94
N SER A 64 -1.58 -1.70 10.80
CA SER A 64 -2.23 -1.79 9.49
C SER A 64 -3.25 -0.68 9.32
N ASN A 65 -3.70 -0.51 8.08
CA ASN A 65 -4.75 0.45 7.75
C ASN A 65 -4.42 1.89 8.11
N ILE A 66 -3.14 2.26 8.01
CA ILE A 66 -2.75 3.65 8.16
C ILE A 66 -3.18 4.37 6.89
N PRO A 67 -4.06 5.37 6.99
CA PRO A 67 -4.67 5.95 5.78
C PRO A 67 -3.69 6.72 4.93
N LEU A 68 -3.86 6.58 3.62
CA LEU A 68 -3.20 7.42 2.63
C LEU A 68 -4.24 8.33 2.01
N LYS A 69 -3.81 9.52 1.64
CA LYS A 69 -4.68 10.50 1.00
C LYS A 69 -4.30 10.64 -0.47
N GLU A 70 -5.29 10.55 -1.34
CA GLU A 70 -5.07 10.77 -2.76
C GLU A 70 -4.95 12.28 -3.01
N ILE A 71 -3.73 12.72 -3.32
CA ILE A 71 -3.47 14.15 -3.49
C ILE A 71 -3.63 14.61 -4.93
N VAL A 72 -3.37 13.72 -5.87
CA VAL A 72 -3.73 13.89 -7.28
C VAL A 72 -4.16 12.52 -7.76
N PRO A 73 -4.89 12.42 -8.87
CA PRO A 73 -5.38 11.12 -9.32
C PRO A 73 -4.26 10.08 -9.41
N GLY A 74 -4.42 8.99 -8.67
CA GLY A 74 -3.47 7.89 -8.68
C GLY A 74 -2.27 8.05 -7.78
N LEU A 75 -2.11 9.17 -7.09
CA LEU A 75 -1.00 9.36 -6.15
C LEU A 75 -1.52 9.52 -4.72
N TYR A 76 -1.14 8.59 -3.87
CA TYR A 76 -1.59 8.54 -2.48
C TYR A 76 -0.41 8.74 -1.55
N THR A 77 -0.57 9.57 -0.53
CA THR A 77 0.51 9.86 0.41
C THR A 77 0.01 9.77 1.83
N GLY A 78 0.91 9.44 2.73
CA GLY A 78 0.62 9.41 4.14
C GLY A 78 1.87 9.22 4.97
N SER A 79 1.71 9.27 6.28
CA SER A 79 2.84 9.11 7.17
C SER A 79 2.40 8.50 8.49
N TYR A 80 3.35 7.94 9.20
CA TYR A 80 3.16 7.44 10.55
C TYR A 80 4.31 7.92 11.41
N THR A 81 3.99 8.46 12.57
CA THR A 81 4.99 8.92 13.54
C THR A 81 5.24 7.82 14.54
N ILE A 82 6.50 7.45 14.70
CA ILE A 82 6.90 6.41 15.66
C ILE A 82 6.66 6.92 17.08
N LYS A 83 6.02 6.11 17.88
CA LYS A 83 5.73 6.42 19.27
C LYS A 83 6.68 5.67 20.19
N SER A 84 6.93 6.23 21.36
CA SER A 84 7.82 5.58 22.32
C SER A 84 7.28 4.23 22.79
N SER A 85 5.97 4.02 22.70
CA SER A 85 5.36 2.75 23.06
C SER A 85 5.42 1.70 21.94
N ASP A 86 5.83 2.10 20.75
CA ASP A 86 5.95 1.15 19.64
C ASP A 86 7.16 0.25 19.87
N ASP A 87 6.92 -1.04 19.80
CA ASP A 87 7.96 -2.04 20.02
C ASP A 87 7.83 -3.06 18.91
N VAL A 88 8.59 -2.84 17.85
CA VAL A 88 8.45 -3.65 16.67
C VAL A 88 9.83 -4.08 16.17
N SER A 89 9.89 -5.31 15.71
CA SER A 89 11.07 -5.81 15.03
C SER A 89 11.04 -5.35 13.58
N SER A 90 12.06 -5.72 12.82
CA SER A 90 12.15 -5.36 11.41
C SER A 90 10.87 -5.73 10.67
N SER A 91 10.30 -4.77 9.95
CA SER A 91 9.01 -4.95 9.28
C SER A 91 9.03 -4.31 7.91
N LEU A 92 8.39 -4.97 6.95
CA LEU A 92 8.23 -4.41 5.61
C LEU A 92 7.03 -3.47 5.59
N ILE A 93 7.12 -2.45 4.75
CA ILE A 93 6.00 -1.57 4.47
C ILE A 93 5.20 -2.17 3.33
N VAL A 94 3.89 -2.23 3.49
CA VAL A 94 2.99 -2.71 2.45
C VAL A 94 1.96 -1.64 2.15
N GLY A 95 1.81 -1.29 0.87
CA GLY A 95 0.77 -0.39 0.42
C GLY A 95 -0.43 -1.17 -0.07
N THR A 96 -1.62 -0.65 0.15
CA THR A 96 -2.86 -1.30 -0.24
C THR A 96 -3.79 -0.29 -0.88
N LEU A 97 -4.39 -0.67 -2.00
CA LEU A 97 -5.50 0.06 -2.60
C LEU A 97 -6.73 -0.84 -2.56
N LYS A 98 -7.85 -0.27 -2.15
CA LYS A 98 -9.11 -1.01 -2.04
C LYS A 98 -10.17 -0.31 -2.86
N ASN A 99 -10.88 -1.08 -3.70
CA ASN A 99 -11.95 -0.52 -4.49
C ASN A 99 -13.28 -0.60 -3.75
N LYS A 100 -14.32 -0.04 -4.35
CA LYS A 100 -15.64 0.01 -3.73
C LYS A 100 -16.28 -1.37 -3.55
N ASN A 101 -15.77 -2.37 -4.27
CA ASN A 101 -16.25 -3.74 -4.13
C ASN A 101 -15.52 -4.52 -3.04
N GLY A 102 -14.59 -3.87 -2.36
CA GLY A 102 -13.83 -4.51 -1.29
C GLY A 102 -12.60 -5.27 -1.76
N LEU A 103 -12.31 -5.26 -3.07
CA LEU A 103 -11.11 -5.92 -3.58
C LEU A 103 -9.88 -5.06 -3.32
N THR A 104 -8.77 -5.71 -3.03
CA THR A 104 -7.53 -5.03 -2.68
C THR A 104 -6.39 -5.45 -3.58
N GLY A 105 -5.50 -4.49 -3.85
CA GLY A 105 -4.19 -4.77 -4.42
C GLY A 105 -3.14 -4.32 -3.43
N LYS A 106 -2.05 -5.06 -3.33
CA LYS A 106 -0.99 -4.78 -2.37
C LYS A 106 0.36 -4.76 -3.05
N LYS A 107 1.27 -3.96 -2.50
CA LYS A 107 2.64 -3.93 -2.96
C LYS A 107 3.56 -3.66 -1.78
N PHE A 108 4.61 -4.46 -1.67
CA PHE A 108 5.60 -4.29 -0.61
C PHE A 108 6.72 -3.38 -1.09
N TYR A 109 7.21 -2.55 -0.17
CA TYR A 109 8.42 -1.79 -0.40
C TYR A 109 9.61 -2.69 -0.10
N LYS A 110 10.50 -2.86 -1.08
CA LYS A 110 11.58 -3.86 -0.99
C LYS A 110 12.95 -3.28 -0.69
N ASP A 111 13.10 -1.97 -0.76
CA ASP A 111 14.41 -1.34 -0.64
C ASP A 111 14.77 -0.89 0.76
N GLY A 112 13.97 -1.27 1.75
CA GLY A 112 14.24 -0.97 3.14
C GLY A 112 13.16 -1.53 4.04
N MET A 113 13.46 -1.68 5.29
CA MET A 113 12.51 -2.17 6.30
C MET A 113 12.42 -1.16 7.43
N ALA A 114 11.26 -1.13 8.08
CA ALA A 114 11.14 -0.41 9.33
C ALA A 114 11.96 -1.16 10.38
N GLN A 115 13.00 -0.54 10.87
CA GLN A 115 13.88 -1.11 11.88
C GLN A 115 14.03 -0.11 13.02
N PHE A 116 13.91 -0.60 14.23
CA PHE A 116 14.08 0.26 15.39
C PHE A 116 15.52 0.24 15.84
N ASP A 117 15.94 1.37 16.40
CA ASP A 117 17.27 1.48 16.96
C ASP A 117 17.29 0.78 18.32
N SER A 118 17.81 -0.45 18.35
CA SER A 118 17.84 -1.23 19.57
C SER A 118 18.78 -0.64 20.61
N SER A 119 19.73 0.19 20.20
CA SER A 119 20.63 0.82 21.16
C SER A 119 19.92 1.87 22.00
N SER A 120 18.79 2.38 21.53
CA SER A 120 18.03 3.37 22.29
C SER A 120 17.34 2.78 23.51
N THR A 121 17.26 1.47 23.60
CA THR A 121 16.59 0.81 24.70
C THR A 121 17.49 0.56 25.89
N ASN A 122 18.75 0.83 25.75
CA ASN A 122 19.72 0.56 26.83
C ASN A 122 19.98 1.80 27.71
#